data_312bc0d3f29fe87e0bcaaefb085b65a3
#
_entry.id   312bc0d3f29fe87e0bcaaefb085b65a3
#
_cell.length_a   1.000
_cell.length_b   1.000
_cell.length_c   1.000
_cell.angle_alpha   90.00
_cell.angle_beta   90.00
_cell.angle_gamma   90.00
#
_symmetry.space_group_name_H-M   'P 1'
#
loop_
_entity.id
_entity.type
_entity.pdbx_description
1 polymer ?
#
loop_
_entity_poly.entity_id
_entity_poly.type
_entity_poly.pdbx_seq_one_letter_code
_entity_poly.pdbx_strand_id
1 'polypeptide(L)'
;MSNTAVRETINVVVWGENRHEQTDPSVAARYPDGMHGAIKQGIEEYLGGEASVSTVTLDDPEHGLTEELLTATDVLLWWGHAAHEEVDDEVVERVHRHVLAGLGLIVLHSGHFSKIFKKLMGTSCSLRWRGETDRELVWTIDPTHPIRDRKSVV
;
A
#
# COMPACT_ATOMS: atom_id res chain seq x y z
N MET A 1 31.08 -21.78 11.82
CA MET A 1 29.72 -22.28 12.07
C MET A 1 28.79 -21.22 11.60
N SER A 2 28.21 -21.42 10.41
CA SER A 2 27.31 -20.45 9.76
C SER A 2 25.97 -20.48 10.52
N ASN A 3 25.67 -19.44 11.26
CA ASN A 3 24.36 -19.24 11.87
C ASN A 3 23.42 -18.79 10.75
N THR A 4 22.76 -19.73 10.10
CA THR A 4 21.68 -19.42 9.17
C THR A 4 20.51 -19.00 10.05
N ALA A 5 20.38 -17.68 10.28
CA ALA A 5 19.19 -17.13 10.89
C ALA A 5 18.00 -17.62 10.05
N VAL A 6 17.08 -18.32 10.68
CA VAL A 6 15.78 -18.63 10.11
C VAL A 6 15.16 -17.30 9.75
N ARG A 7 14.95 -17.04 8.45
CA ARG A 7 14.30 -15.81 8.00
C ARG A 7 12.86 -15.92 8.50
N GLU A 8 12.48 -15.07 9.43
CA GLU A 8 11.11 -15.00 9.89
C GLU A 8 10.23 -14.58 8.69
N THR A 9 9.04 -15.15 8.60
CA THR A 9 8.04 -14.79 7.59
C THR A 9 7.68 -13.32 7.77
N ILE A 10 7.67 -12.54 6.70
CA ILE A 10 7.30 -11.13 6.72
C ILE A 10 5.79 -10.99 6.84
N ASN A 11 5.31 -10.31 7.85
CA ASN A 11 3.89 -10.01 8.03
C ASN A 11 3.49 -8.77 7.23
N VAL A 12 2.66 -8.96 6.22
CA VAL A 12 2.22 -7.93 5.31
C VAL A 12 0.73 -7.65 5.51
N VAL A 13 0.37 -6.40 5.67
CA VAL A 13 -1.03 -5.95 5.64
C VAL A 13 -1.27 -5.13 4.38
N VAL A 14 -2.30 -5.46 3.63
CA VAL A 14 -2.78 -4.65 2.50
C VAL A 14 -4.05 -3.95 2.91
N TRP A 15 -3.95 -2.64 3.09
CA TRP A 15 -5.10 -1.78 3.34
C TRP A 15 -5.66 -1.25 2.02
N GLY A 16 -6.99 -1.33 1.85
CA GLY A 16 -7.70 -0.78 0.71
C GLY A 16 -8.93 0.02 1.14
N GLU A 17 -9.19 1.17 0.51
CA GLU A 17 -10.42 1.93 0.80
C GLU A 17 -11.69 1.21 0.35
N ASN A 18 -11.58 0.33 -0.64
CA ASN A 18 -12.69 -0.48 -1.17
C ASN A 18 -13.95 0.34 -1.54
N ARG A 19 -13.77 1.56 -2.04
CA ARG A 19 -14.88 2.45 -2.46
C ARG A 19 -15.13 2.39 -3.95
N HIS A 20 -14.09 2.38 -4.74
CA HIS A 20 -14.19 2.38 -6.20
C HIS A 20 -14.87 1.10 -6.70
N GLU A 21 -14.50 -0.03 -6.13
CA GLU A 21 -15.07 -1.35 -6.44
C GLU A 21 -16.57 -1.45 -6.08
N GLN A 22 -16.99 -0.73 -5.05
CA GLN A 22 -18.40 -0.70 -4.64
C GLN A 22 -19.25 0.25 -5.50
N THR A 23 -18.64 1.24 -6.15
CA THR A 23 -19.35 2.30 -6.88
C THR A 23 -19.30 2.16 -8.39
N ASP A 24 -18.31 1.44 -8.93
CA ASP A 24 -18.14 1.23 -10.38
C ASP A 24 -18.21 -0.26 -10.72
N PRO A 25 -19.28 -0.72 -11.40
CA PRO A 25 -19.44 -2.12 -11.80
C PRO A 25 -18.32 -2.65 -12.70
N SER A 26 -17.65 -1.79 -13.46
CA SER A 26 -16.55 -2.20 -14.34
C SER A 26 -15.29 -2.52 -13.54
N VAL A 27 -15.08 -1.80 -12.45
CA VAL A 27 -14.00 -2.05 -11.49
C VAL A 27 -14.31 -3.29 -10.66
N ALA A 28 -15.53 -3.42 -10.14
CA ALA A 28 -15.99 -4.60 -9.42
C ALA A 28 -15.85 -5.90 -10.25
N ALA A 29 -16.18 -5.85 -11.54
CA ALA A 29 -16.04 -6.99 -12.43
C ALA A 29 -14.56 -7.39 -12.67
N ARG A 30 -13.64 -6.44 -12.59
CA ARG A 30 -12.21 -6.67 -12.79
C ARG A 30 -11.50 -7.10 -11.50
N TYR A 31 -11.97 -6.59 -10.37
CA TYR A 31 -11.40 -6.85 -9.04
C TYR A 31 -12.52 -7.31 -8.09
N PRO A 32 -13.02 -8.56 -8.25
CA PRO A 32 -14.17 -9.06 -7.48
C PRO A 32 -13.88 -9.12 -5.97
N ASP A 33 -12.63 -9.34 -5.59
CA ASP A 33 -12.15 -9.33 -4.19
C ASP A 33 -11.52 -7.99 -3.79
N GLY A 34 -11.82 -6.94 -4.54
CA GLY A 34 -11.25 -5.61 -4.38
C GLY A 34 -9.78 -5.50 -4.81
N MET A 35 -9.29 -4.28 -4.92
CA MET A 35 -7.88 -4.03 -5.26
C MET A 35 -6.93 -4.60 -4.20
N HIS A 36 -7.30 -4.53 -2.92
CA HIS A 36 -6.54 -5.11 -1.81
C HIS A 36 -6.40 -6.63 -1.94
N GLY A 37 -7.45 -7.32 -2.39
CA GLY A 37 -7.41 -8.76 -2.69
C GLY A 37 -6.48 -9.09 -3.84
N ALA A 38 -6.52 -8.34 -4.94
CA ALA A 38 -5.63 -8.53 -6.07
C ALA A 38 -4.15 -8.28 -5.70
N ILE A 39 -3.87 -7.27 -4.88
CA ILE A 39 -2.52 -6.99 -4.38
C ILE A 39 -2.04 -8.14 -3.49
N LYS A 40 -2.88 -8.61 -2.57
CA LYS A 40 -2.58 -9.78 -1.73
C LYS A 40 -2.21 -10.97 -2.59
N GLN A 41 -3.05 -11.34 -3.55
CA GLN A 41 -2.80 -12.46 -4.46
C GLN A 41 -1.45 -12.33 -5.17
N GLY A 42 -1.13 -11.15 -5.69
CA GLY A 42 0.16 -10.90 -6.33
C GLY A 42 1.35 -11.10 -5.40
N ILE A 43 1.27 -10.64 -4.15
CA ILE A 43 2.33 -10.83 -3.16
C ILE A 43 2.50 -12.32 -2.84
N GLU A 44 1.41 -13.04 -2.58
CA GLU A 44 1.43 -14.46 -2.27
C GLU A 44 2.00 -15.29 -3.44
N GLU A 45 1.68 -14.92 -4.68
CA GLU A 45 2.19 -15.59 -5.88
C GLU A 45 3.71 -15.43 -6.03
N TYR A 46 4.25 -14.23 -5.73
CA TYR A 46 5.68 -13.93 -5.92
C TYR A 46 6.55 -14.30 -4.73
N LEU A 47 6.06 -14.17 -3.50
CA LEU A 47 6.83 -14.41 -2.28
C LEU A 47 6.53 -15.76 -1.63
N GLY A 48 5.39 -16.38 -1.95
CA GLY A 48 4.99 -17.67 -1.37
C GLY A 48 5.06 -17.68 0.14
N GLY A 49 5.73 -18.65 0.72
CA GLY A 49 5.88 -18.78 2.18
C GLY A 49 6.81 -17.76 2.86
N GLU A 50 7.45 -16.86 2.11
CA GLU A 50 8.29 -15.80 2.69
C GLU A 50 7.46 -14.64 3.28
N ALA A 51 6.18 -14.53 2.90
CA ALA A 51 5.27 -13.52 3.41
C ALA A 51 3.95 -14.12 3.88
N SER A 52 3.42 -13.58 4.98
CA SER A 52 2.06 -13.80 5.46
C SER A 52 1.25 -12.55 5.17
N VAL A 53 0.23 -12.64 4.31
CA VAL A 53 -0.50 -11.47 3.82
C VAL A 53 -1.94 -11.47 4.31
N SER A 54 -2.35 -10.39 4.97
CA SER A 54 -3.73 -10.12 5.34
C SER A 54 -4.24 -8.84 4.69
N THR A 55 -5.55 -8.71 4.59
CA THR A 55 -6.22 -7.53 4.04
C THR A 55 -7.16 -6.92 5.05
N VAL A 56 -7.24 -5.60 5.08
CA VAL A 56 -8.21 -4.82 5.84
C VAL A 56 -8.68 -3.63 5.00
N THR A 57 -9.85 -3.12 5.32
CA THR A 57 -10.50 -2.08 4.53
C THR A 57 -10.95 -0.89 5.37
N LEU A 58 -11.36 0.18 4.70
CA LEU A 58 -11.93 1.37 5.31
C LEU A 58 -13.19 1.08 6.13
N ASP A 59 -13.97 0.05 5.76
CA ASP A 59 -15.23 -0.29 6.41
C ASP A 59 -15.06 -1.15 7.67
N ASP A 60 -13.86 -1.69 7.90
CA ASP A 60 -13.59 -2.43 9.12
C ASP A 60 -13.54 -1.49 10.34
N PRO A 61 -13.86 -1.98 11.55
CA PRO A 61 -13.68 -1.19 12.76
C PRO A 61 -12.27 -0.61 12.85
N GLU A 62 -12.14 0.67 13.17
CA GLU A 62 -10.87 1.41 13.15
C GLU A 62 -10.14 1.30 11.80
N HIS A 63 -10.90 1.19 10.70
CA HIS A 63 -10.40 0.92 9.35
C HIS A 63 -9.50 -0.33 9.27
N GLY A 64 -9.71 -1.28 10.17
CA GLY A 64 -8.88 -2.48 10.34
C GLY A 64 -7.46 -2.22 10.85
N LEU A 65 -7.06 -0.96 11.05
CA LEU A 65 -5.69 -0.57 11.41
C LEU A 65 -5.57 -0.35 12.93
N THR A 66 -5.90 -1.40 13.69
CA THR A 66 -5.80 -1.38 15.14
C THR A 66 -4.34 -1.34 15.63
N GLU A 67 -4.13 -0.93 16.87
CA GLU A 67 -2.80 -0.93 17.49
C GLU A 67 -2.17 -2.34 17.51
N GLU A 68 -2.99 -3.35 17.78
CA GLU A 68 -2.56 -4.75 17.81
C GLU A 68 -2.10 -5.23 16.44
N LEU A 69 -2.89 -4.98 15.38
CA LEU A 69 -2.54 -5.36 14.02
C LEU A 69 -1.24 -4.68 13.58
N LEU A 70 -1.13 -3.37 13.78
CA LEU A 70 0.05 -2.61 13.35
C LEU A 70 1.32 -3.03 14.08
N THR A 71 1.21 -3.42 15.35
CA THR A 71 2.34 -3.95 16.14
C THR A 71 2.86 -5.27 15.59
N ALA A 72 1.97 -6.09 15.03
CA ALA A 72 2.32 -7.38 14.44
C ALA A 72 2.70 -7.32 12.96
N THR A 73 2.68 -6.12 12.36
CA THR A 73 2.89 -5.90 10.92
C THR A 73 4.31 -5.40 10.66
N ASP A 74 5.00 -6.04 9.69
CA ASP A 74 6.31 -5.58 9.22
C ASP A 74 6.16 -4.56 8.08
N VAL A 75 5.19 -4.78 7.16
CA VAL A 75 4.96 -3.93 6.00
C VAL A 75 3.47 -3.69 5.79
N LEU A 76 3.10 -2.42 5.71
CA LEU A 76 1.76 -1.96 5.33
C LEU A 76 1.77 -1.44 3.89
N LEU A 77 0.96 -2.04 3.02
CA LEU A 77 0.66 -1.49 1.70
C LEU A 77 -0.64 -0.67 1.78
N TRP A 78 -0.60 0.54 1.25
CA TRP A 78 -1.72 1.47 1.30
C TRP A 78 -2.26 1.74 -0.10
N TRP A 79 -3.50 1.31 -0.35
CA TRP A 79 -4.23 1.62 -1.56
C TRP A 79 -5.43 2.53 -1.24
N GLY A 80 -5.40 3.77 -1.74
CA GLY A 80 -6.50 4.72 -1.65
C GLY A 80 -6.66 5.47 -2.98
N HIS A 81 -7.88 5.81 -3.37
CA HIS A 81 -8.17 6.45 -4.64
C HIS A 81 -9.25 7.55 -4.53
N ALA A 82 -10.39 7.27 -3.92
CA ALA A 82 -11.55 8.16 -3.90
C ALA A 82 -11.93 8.65 -2.50
N ALA A 83 -11.57 7.92 -1.45
CA ALA A 83 -12.07 8.12 -0.09
C ALA A 83 -10.98 8.57 0.90
N HIS A 84 -9.95 9.26 0.45
CA HIS A 84 -8.82 9.69 1.30
C HIS A 84 -9.25 10.46 2.55
N GLU A 85 -10.28 11.28 2.43
CA GLU A 85 -10.74 12.13 3.54
C GLU A 85 -11.65 11.36 4.53
N GLU A 86 -12.15 10.17 4.16
CA GLU A 86 -12.95 9.32 5.04
C GLU A 86 -12.12 8.59 6.10
N VAL A 87 -10.80 8.56 5.94
CA VAL A 87 -9.91 7.94 6.93
C VAL A 87 -9.84 8.83 8.17
N ASP A 88 -10.12 8.24 9.32
CA ASP A 88 -10.10 8.94 10.61
C ASP A 88 -8.69 9.44 10.95
N ASP A 89 -8.61 10.68 11.44
CA ASP A 89 -7.33 11.29 11.78
C ASP A 89 -6.61 10.53 12.90
N GLU A 90 -7.34 9.93 13.83
CA GLU A 90 -6.77 9.08 14.90
C GLU A 90 -6.08 7.84 14.32
N VAL A 91 -6.65 7.23 13.29
CA VAL A 91 -6.03 6.10 12.59
C VAL A 91 -4.78 6.57 11.84
N VAL A 92 -4.84 7.72 11.18
CA VAL A 92 -3.67 8.32 10.51
C VAL A 92 -2.53 8.57 11.51
N GLU A 93 -2.83 9.13 12.69
CA GLU A 93 -1.84 9.36 13.75
C GLU A 93 -1.23 8.05 14.26
N ARG A 94 -2.05 7.01 14.39
CA ARG A 94 -1.60 5.68 14.79
C ARG A 94 -0.62 5.11 13.77
N VAL A 95 -1.01 5.05 12.51
CA VAL A 95 -0.13 4.56 11.42
C VAL A 95 1.16 5.38 11.35
N HIS A 96 1.07 6.71 11.45
CA HIS A 96 2.24 7.58 11.46
C HIS A 96 3.23 7.23 12.58
N ARG A 97 2.74 7.00 13.81
CA ARG A 97 3.61 6.59 14.94
C ARG A 97 4.31 5.26 14.66
N HIS A 98 3.58 4.28 14.11
CA HIS A 98 4.15 2.97 13.76
C HIS A 98 5.20 3.09 12.66
N VAL A 99 4.97 3.90 11.63
CA VAL A 99 5.97 4.16 10.57
C VAL A 99 7.24 4.78 11.15
N LEU A 100 7.11 5.77 12.04
CA LEU A 100 8.26 6.36 12.72
C LEU A 100 8.99 5.38 13.66
N ALA A 101 8.29 4.34 14.14
CA ALA A 101 8.86 3.27 14.95
C ALA A 101 9.48 2.13 14.12
N GLY A 102 9.35 2.13 12.80
CA GLY A 102 10.00 1.17 11.92
C GLY A 102 9.07 0.32 11.06
N LEU A 103 7.74 0.49 11.13
CA LEU A 103 6.81 -0.14 10.19
C LEU A 103 7.13 0.30 8.76
N GLY A 104 7.35 -0.66 7.86
CA GLY A 104 7.49 -0.38 6.44
C GLY A 104 6.16 0.10 5.85
N LEU A 105 6.16 1.20 5.09
CA LEU A 105 4.96 1.68 4.41
C LEU A 105 5.21 1.82 2.91
N ILE A 106 4.34 1.18 2.10
CA ILE A 106 4.34 1.31 0.65
C ILE A 106 3.01 1.92 0.22
N VAL A 107 3.05 3.17 -0.22
CA VAL A 107 1.85 3.86 -0.74
C VAL A 107 1.79 3.68 -2.25
N LEU A 108 0.66 3.14 -2.72
CA LEU A 108 0.49 2.75 -4.12
C LEU A 108 -0.29 3.83 -4.89
N HIS A 109 0.22 4.18 -6.09
CA HIS A 109 -0.37 5.04 -7.11
C HIS A 109 -1.18 6.24 -6.55
N SER A 110 -2.50 6.22 -6.65
CA SER A 110 -3.39 7.31 -6.21
C SER A 110 -3.37 7.55 -4.69
N GLY A 111 -2.81 6.64 -3.90
CA GLY A 111 -2.55 6.84 -2.47
C GLY A 111 -1.65 8.03 -2.12
N HIS A 112 -0.98 8.65 -3.14
CA HIS A 112 -0.20 9.88 -2.93
C HIS A 112 -1.01 11.01 -2.28
N PHE A 113 -2.35 10.99 -2.41
CA PHE A 113 -3.23 12.00 -1.86
C PHE A 113 -3.78 11.63 -0.47
N SER A 114 -3.45 10.45 0.06
CA SER A 114 -3.89 10.00 1.38
C SER A 114 -3.34 10.90 2.50
N LYS A 115 -4.09 10.99 3.58
CA LYS A 115 -3.69 11.78 4.76
C LYS A 115 -2.34 11.31 5.31
N ILE A 116 -2.12 9.99 5.39
CA ILE A 116 -0.85 9.44 5.89
C ILE A 116 0.34 9.81 5.00
N PHE A 117 0.19 9.75 3.68
CA PHE A 117 1.28 10.10 2.77
C PHE A 117 1.60 11.60 2.84
N LYS A 118 0.57 12.47 2.80
CA LYS A 118 0.74 13.92 2.98
C LYS A 118 1.47 14.24 4.28
N LYS A 119 1.11 13.55 5.38
CA LYS A 119 1.71 13.74 6.69
C LYS A 119 3.20 13.37 6.71
N LEU A 120 3.55 12.22 6.15
CA LEU A 120 4.95 11.75 6.09
C LEU A 120 5.82 12.60 5.17
N MET A 121 5.28 13.01 4.03
CA MET A 121 6.01 13.82 3.05
C MET A 121 6.10 15.29 3.43
N GLY A 122 5.23 15.78 4.31
CA GLY A 122 5.20 17.18 4.75
C GLY A 122 4.82 18.16 3.64
N THR A 123 4.12 17.69 2.60
CA THR A 123 3.67 18.50 1.47
C THR A 123 2.22 18.22 1.12
N SER A 124 1.62 19.02 0.22
CA SER A 124 0.27 18.77 -0.28
C SER A 124 0.16 17.48 -1.12
N CYS A 125 1.30 16.96 -1.61
CA CYS A 125 1.39 15.82 -2.52
C CYS A 125 0.47 15.96 -3.74
N SER A 126 0.09 17.20 -4.09
CA SER A 126 -0.78 17.48 -5.23
C SER A 126 -0.05 17.27 -6.55
N LEU A 127 -0.77 16.76 -7.53
CA LEU A 127 -0.28 16.58 -8.89
C LEU A 127 -1.34 17.09 -9.88
N ARG A 128 -0.92 17.29 -11.11
CA ARG A 128 -1.81 17.54 -12.25
C ARG A 128 -1.64 16.41 -13.25
N TRP A 129 -2.74 15.98 -13.80
CA TRP A 129 -2.77 14.98 -14.85
C TRP A 129 -3.66 15.44 -16.01
N ARG A 130 -3.46 14.85 -17.17
CA ARG A 130 -4.31 15.05 -18.35
C ARG A 130 -4.51 13.71 -19.06
N GLY A 131 -5.72 13.44 -19.52
CA GLY A 131 -6.08 12.22 -20.24
C GLY A 131 -5.86 12.39 -21.76
N GLU A 132 -4.63 12.57 -22.20
CA GLU A 132 -4.24 12.70 -23.60
C GLU A 132 -3.40 11.50 -24.06
N THR A 133 -3.10 11.47 -25.37
CA THR A 133 -2.33 10.37 -25.99
C THR A 133 -0.82 10.52 -25.84
N ASP A 134 -0.37 11.39 -24.95
CA ASP A 134 1.03 11.66 -24.69
C ASP A 134 1.71 10.45 -24.01
N ARG A 135 3.02 10.36 -24.22
CA ARG A 135 3.84 9.39 -23.47
C ARG A 135 4.21 9.95 -22.11
N GLU A 136 4.06 9.12 -21.09
CA GLU A 136 4.60 9.40 -19.77
C GLU A 136 6.13 9.26 -19.77
N LEU A 137 6.83 10.26 -19.24
CA LEU A 137 8.28 10.23 -19.09
C LEU A 137 8.62 9.99 -17.62
N VAL A 138 9.20 8.84 -17.35
CA VAL A 138 9.64 8.47 -16.00
C VAL A 138 11.13 8.73 -15.85
N TRP A 139 11.47 9.60 -14.89
CA TRP A 139 12.86 9.94 -14.57
C TRP A 139 13.33 9.18 -13.34
N THR A 140 14.39 8.40 -13.48
CA THR A 140 14.99 7.69 -12.36
C THR A 140 15.92 8.63 -11.60
N ILE A 141 15.56 8.99 -10.37
CA ILE A 141 16.34 9.88 -9.53
C ILE A 141 17.49 9.13 -8.86
N ASP A 142 17.24 7.91 -8.40
CA ASP A 142 18.27 7.02 -7.84
C ASP A 142 18.44 5.78 -8.72
N PRO A 143 19.45 5.78 -9.62
CA PRO A 143 19.70 4.65 -10.52
C PRO A 143 20.20 3.38 -9.80
N THR A 144 20.62 3.49 -8.55
CA THR A 144 21.14 2.36 -7.76
C THR A 144 20.10 1.70 -6.87
N HIS A 145 18.91 2.30 -6.75
CA HIS A 145 17.86 1.78 -5.90
C HIS A 145 17.36 0.40 -6.40
N PRO A 146 17.23 -0.61 -5.52
CA PRO A 146 16.89 -1.98 -5.92
C PRO A 146 15.52 -2.11 -6.62
N ILE A 147 14.56 -1.23 -6.34
CA ILE A 147 13.27 -1.22 -7.04
C ILE A 147 13.43 -0.85 -8.53
N ARG A 148 14.42 -0.01 -8.86
CA ARG A 148 14.68 0.41 -10.24
C ARG A 148 15.38 -0.67 -11.07
N ASP A 149 16.23 -1.49 -10.45
CA ASP A 149 17.07 -2.49 -11.15
C ASP A 149 16.27 -3.73 -11.61
N ARG A 150 14.97 -3.71 -11.50
CA ARG A 150 14.16 -4.73 -12.17
C ARG A 150 14.37 -4.57 -13.67
N LYS A 151 15.11 -5.49 -14.24
CA LYS A 151 15.06 -5.75 -15.69
C LYS A 151 13.60 -5.92 -16.04
N SER A 152 13.07 -4.96 -16.78
CA SER A 152 11.72 -5.07 -17.30
C SER A 152 11.63 -6.40 -18.06
N VAL A 153 10.91 -7.35 -17.50
CA VAL A 153 10.47 -8.51 -18.25
C VAL A 153 9.39 -7.97 -19.19
N VAL A 154 9.79 -7.73 -20.43
CA VAL A 154 8.89 -7.43 -21.53
C VAL A 154 8.34 -8.75 -22.04
#